data_445d67353e925c17119657839f15cb87
#
_entry.id   445d67353e925c17119657839f15cb87
#
_cell.length_a   1.000
_cell.length_b   1.000
_cell.length_c   1.000
_cell.angle_alpha   90.00
_cell.angle_beta   90.00
_cell.angle_gamma   90.00
#
_symmetry.space_group_name_H-M   'P 1'
#
loop_
_entity.id
_entity.type
_entity.pdbx_description
1 polymer ?
#
loop_
_entity_poly.entity_id
_entity_poly.type
_entity_poly.pdbx_seq_one_letter_code
_entity_poly.pdbx_strand_id
1 'polypeptide(L)'
;MKLFDKIFKKRSVSGSLVSAVASSYPGSLNVIEVGNEYQATKIAAVYRCVEILSSGVAGLPFRKKRRNRAEGYFVDVDGKTDRTNYIIGVKPNEHTTAYELIKNAVVQMCLLGNAYIIPRYGDNGTLQELILCSPHT
;
A
#
# COMPACT_ATOMS: atom_id res chain seq x y z
N MET A 1 -9.04 -30.78 2.13
CA MET A 1 -8.25 -29.63 2.57
C MET A 1 -6.78 -29.74 2.19
N LYS A 2 -6.45 -30.41 1.04
CA LYS A 2 -5.06 -30.61 0.56
C LYS A 2 -4.76 -29.97 -0.82
N LEU A 3 -5.75 -29.25 -1.40
CA LEU A 3 -5.58 -28.65 -2.72
C LEU A 3 -5.01 -27.22 -2.66
N PHE A 4 -5.30 -26.48 -1.58
CA PHE A 4 -4.81 -25.11 -1.38
C PHE A 4 -3.30 -25.04 -1.06
N ASP A 5 -2.74 -26.03 -0.37
CA ASP A 5 -1.31 -26.08 -0.05
C ASP A 5 -0.41 -26.31 -1.28
N LYS A 6 -0.99 -26.79 -2.39
CA LYS A 6 -0.23 -27.04 -3.64
C LYS A 6 -0.10 -25.77 -4.50
N ILE A 7 -1.00 -24.80 -4.33
CA ILE A 7 -1.02 -23.55 -5.13
C ILE A 7 -0.15 -22.47 -4.48
N PHE A 8 -0.05 -22.45 -3.16
CA PHE A 8 0.77 -21.50 -2.39
C PHE A 8 2.04 -22.13 -1.82
N LYS A 9 2.75 -22.89 -2.63
CA LYS A 9 4.10 -23.31 -2.26
C LYS A 9 4.97 -22.04 -2.15
N LYS A 10 5.23 -21.59 -0.91
CA LYS A 10 6.20 -20.53 -0.63
C LYS A 10 7.47 -20.82 -1.45
N ARG A 11 7.72 -20.03 -2.48
CA ARG A 11 9.04 -20.00 -3.13
C ARG A 11 9.98 -19.28 -2.17
N SER A 12 10.48 -20.02 -1.18
CA SER A 12 11.71 -19.59 -0.52
C SER A 12 12.80 -19.73 -1.57
N VAL A 13 13.24 -18.62 -2.12
CA VAL A 13 14.50 -18.58 -2.86
C VAL A 13 15.57 -18.96 -1.83
N SER A 14 16.03 -20.21 -1.89
CA SER A 14 17.09 -20.67 -0.99
C SER A 14 18.31 -19.77 -1.21
N GLY A 15 18.91 -19.26 -0.13
CA GLY A 15 20.06 -18.36 -0.18
C GLY A 15 21.26 -18.89 -0.98
N SER A 16 21.24 -20.18 -1.36
CA SER A 16 22.26 -20.81 -2.18
C SER A 16 22.31 -20.31 -3.65
N LEU A 17 21.17 -19.87 -4.24
CA LEU A 17 21.19 -19.34 -5.60
C LEU A 17 21.69 -17.90 -5.65
N VAL A 18 21.44 -17.11 -4.62
CA VAL A 18 21.94 -15.73 -4.53
C VAL A 18 23.45 -15.72 -4.30
N SER A 19 23.98 -16.65 -3.50
CA SER A 19 25.42 -16.79 -3.28
C SER A 19 26.14 -17.32 -4.52
N ALA A 20 25.52 -18.21 -5.29
CA ALA A 20 26.12 -18.74 -6.53
C ALA A 20 26.22 -17.68 -7.64
N VAL A 21 25.22 -16.78 -7.76
CA VAL A 21 25.29 -15.66 -8.71
C VAL A 21 26.29 -14.60 -8.26
N ALA A 22 26.39 -14.32 -6.96
CA ALA A 22 27.34 -13.36 -6.42
C ALA A 22 28.80 -13.80 -6.59
N SER A 23 29.07 -15.10 -6.54
CA SER A 23 30.44 -15.64 -6.74
C SER A 23 30.92 -15.64 -8.20
N SER A 24 30.01 -15.44 -9.16
CA SER A 24 30.32 -15.43 -10.59
C SER A 24 30.76 -14.06 -11.13
N TYR A 25 30.63 -13.01 -10.34
CA TYR A 25 31.09 -11.66 -10.70
C TYR A 25 32.26 -11.22 -9.79
N PRO A 26 33.49 -11.09 -10.33
CA PRO A 26 34.63 -10.62 -9.56
C PRO A 26 34.61 -9.10 -9.39
N GLY A 27 33.68 -8.62 -8.60
CA GLY A 27 33.52 -7.22 -8.26
C GLY A 27 32.51 -7.12 -7.14
N SER A 28 33.01 -7.32 -5.90
CA SER A 28 32.33 -7.11 -4.61
C SER A 28 30.90 -6.54 -4.68
N LEU A 29 29.95 -7.38 -5.05
CA LEU A 29 28.58 -7.14 -4.62
C LEU A 29 28.58 -7.46 -3.11
N ASN A 30 28.73 -6.43 -2.28
CA ASN A 30 28.37 -6.52 -0.88
C ASN A 30 26.92 -6.98 -0.85
N VAL A 31 26.72 -8.28 -0.63
CA VAL A 31 25.37 -8.84 -0.40
C VAL A 31 24.88 -8.18 0.88
N ILE A 32 24.04 -7.18 0.74
CA ILE A 32 23.39 -6.56 1.90
C ILE A 32 22.37 -7.60 2.38
N GLU A 33 22.70 -8.27 3.45
CA GLU A 33 21.77 -9.15 4.13
C GLU A 33 20.62 -8.32 4.70
N VAL A 34 19.46 -8.42 4.06
CA VAL A 34 18.25 -7.71 4.47
C VAL A 34 17.55 -8.57 5.51
N GLY A 35 17.85 -8.33 6.77
CA GLY A 35 17.20 -9.05 7.89
C GLY A 35 15.80 -8.55 8.23
N ASN A 36 15.39 -7.38 7.72
CA ASN A 36 14.09 -6.76 8.00
C ASN A 36 13.66 -5.90 6.80
N GLU A 37 12.35 -5.78 6.58
CA GLU A 37 11.72 -5.02 5.50
C GLU A 37 12.18 -3.54 5.48
N TYR A 38 12.34 -2.95 6.66
CA TYR A 38 12.84 -1.58 6.80
C TYR A 38 14.33 -1.44 6.44
N GLN A 39 15.10 -2.51 6.54
CA GLN A 39 16.50 -2.49 6.07
C GLN A 39 16.56 -2.49 4.54
N ALA A 40 15.57 -3.05 3.86
CA ALA A 40 15.48 -3.00 2.41
C ALA A 40 15.43 -1.56 1.89
N THR A 41 14.81 -0.65 2.62
CA THR A 41 14.74 0.78 2.23
C THR A 41 16.09 1.52 2.32
N LYS A 42 17.09 0.95 2.99
CA LYS A 42 18.47 1.49 2.99
C LYS A 42 19.16 1.28 1.65
N ILE A 43 18.66 0.35 0.83
CA ILE A 43 19.13 0.15 -0.54
C ILE A 43 18.53 1.25 -1.41
N ALA A 44 19.36 2.14 -1.93
CA ALA A 44 18.91 3.32 -2.68
C ALA A 44 17.97 2.96 -3.86
N ALA A 45 18.23 1.87 -4.56
CA ALA A 45 17.38 1.41 -5.66
C ALA A 45 15.99 1.00 -5.17
N VAL A 46 15.89 0.24 -4.08
CA VAL A 46 14.62 -0.19 -3.48
C VAL A 46 13.84 1.01 -2.98
N TYR A 47 14.49 1.90 -2.23
CA TYR A 47 13.88 3.14 -1.76
C TYR A 47 13.29 3.95 -2.92
N ARG A 48 14.06 4.14 -4.00
CA ARG A 48 13.62 4.91 -5.16
C ARG A 48 12.44 4.26 -5.88
N CYS A 49 12.44 2.94 -6.03
CA CYS A 49 11.31 2.22 -6.63
C CYS A 49 10.03 2.38 -5.81
N VAL A 50 10.11 2.18 -4.48
CA VAL A 50 8.97 2.35 -3.57
C VAL A 50 8.46 3.80 -3.57
N GLU A 51 9.37 4.78 -3.60
CA GLU A 51 9.03 6.20 -3.64
C GLU A 51 8.27 6.57 -4.93
N ILE A 52 8.73 6.09 -6.10
CA ILE A 52 8.06 6.34 -7.38
C ILE A 52 6.68 5.70 -7.41
N LEU A 53 6.56 4.43 -6.98
CA LEU A 53 5.28 3.72 -6.96
C LEU A 53 4.29 4.39 -6.01
N SER A 54 4.71 4.67 -4.78
CA SER A 54 3.84 5.23 -3.76
C SER A 54 3.37 6.65 -4.10
N SER A 55 4.27 7.49 -4.61
CA SER A 55 3.92 8.86 -5.03
C SER A 55 3.03 8.87 -6.28
N GLY A 56 3.27 7.97 -7.23
CA GLY A 56 2.44 7.83 -8.43
C GLY A 56 1.00 7.45 -8.10
N VAL A 57 0.80 6.47 -7.21
CA VAL A 57 -0.54 6.04 -6.77
C VAL A 57 -1.20 7.12 -5.91
N ALA A 58 -0.47 7.72 -4.98
CA ALA A 58 -1.01 8.76 -4.09
C ALA A 58 -1.43 10.04 -4.83
N GLY A 59 -0.84 10.30 -6.00
CA GLY A 59 -1.21 11.43 -6.85
C GLY A 59 -2.54 11.25 -7.60
N LEU A 60 -3.12 10.04 -7.60
CA LEU A 60 -4.41 9.80 -8.24
C LEU A 60 -5.57 10.36 -7.41
N PRO A 61 -6.57 10.99 -8.05
CA PRO A 61 -7.72 11.52 -7.33
C PRO A 61 -8.68 10.38 -6.93
N PHE A 62 -8.83 10.16 -5.62
CA PHE A 62 -9.80 9.21 -5.08
C PHE A 62 -11.13 9.93 -4.84
N ARG A 63 -12.20 9.45 -5.50
CA ARG A 63 -13.53 10.04 -5.42
C ARG A 63 -14.60 8.97 -5.28
N LYS A 64 -15.61 9.25 -4.47
CA LYS A 64 -16.81 8.43 -4.36
C LYS A 64 -17.69 8.62 -5.58
N LYS A 65 -18.10 7.53 -6.22
CA LYS A 65 -19.02 7.53 -7.36
C LYS A 65 -20.29 6.76 -7.00
N ARG A 66 -21.42 7.25 -7.47
CA ARG A 66 -22.70 6.57 -7.37
C ARG A 66 -23.08 5.98 -8.72
N ARG A 67 -23.47 4.69 -8.73
CA ARG A 67 -23.97 4.04 -9.93
C ARG A 67 -25.39 4.53 -10.22
N ASN A 68 -25.61 5.12 -11.37
CA ASN A 68 -26.96 5.39 -11.87
C ASN A 68 -27.53 4.08 -12.43
N ARG A 69 -28.57 3.52 -11.78
CA ARG A 69 -29.16 2.23 -12.20
C ARG A 69 -29.91 2.32 -13.52
N ALA A 70 -30.44 3.51 -13.87
CA ALA A 70 -31.23 3.69 -15.08
C ALA A 70 -30.36 3.73 -16.35
N GLU A 71 -29.17 4.29 -16.26
CA GLU A 71 -28.32 4.57 -17.41
C GLU A 71 -26.99 3.78 -17.39
N GLY A 72 -26.73 3.02 -16.33
CA GLY A 72 -25.60 2.09 -16.22
C GLY A 72 -24.23 2.72 -16.01
N TYR A 73 -24.11 4.04 -15.97
CA TYR A 73 -22.84 4.74 -15.75
C TYR A 73 -22.66 5.23 -14.30
N PHE A 74 -21.41 5.59 -13.98
CA PHE A 74 -21.03 6.14 -12.68
C PHE A 74 -21.04 7.67 -12.71
N VAL A 75 -21.79 8.27 -11.80
CA VAL A 75 -21.85 9.72 -11.61
C VAL A 75 -20.98 10.11 -10.42
N ASP A 76 -20.21 11.17 -10.56
CA ASP A 76 -19.47 11.75 -9.44
C ASP A 76 -20.44 12.28 -8.39
N VAL A 77 -20.23 11.92 -7.15
CA VAL A 77 -20.98 12.50 -6.03
C VAL A 77 -20.35 13.85 -5.71
N ASP A 78 -21.20 14.89 -5.59
CA ASP A 78 -20.73 16.25 -5.36
C ASP A 78 -19.89 16.29 -4.06
N GLY A 79 -18.60 16.58 -4.21
CA GLY A 79 -17.63 16.56 -3.11
C GLY A 79 -17.86 17.64 -2.05
N LYS A 80 -18.66 18.66 -2.34
CA LYS A 80 -19.00 19.73 -1.39
C LYS A 80 -20.06 19.28 -0.41
N THR A 81 -20.92 18.35 -0.79
CA THR A 81 -22.08 17.92 0.00
C THR A 81 -21.81 16.59 0.73
N ASP A 82 -20.89 15.78 0.23
CA ASP A 82 -20.61 14.45 0.80
C ASP A 82 -19.32 14.46 1.64
N ARG A 83 -19.49 14.38 2.96
CA ARG A 83 -18.38 14.27 3.92
C ARG A 83 -17.44 13.11 3.61
N THR A 84 -17.96 11.99 3.11
CA THR A 84 -17.14 10.83 2.74
C THR A 84 -16.15 11.16 1.63
N ASN A 85 -16.56 11.95 0.64
CA ASN A 85 -15.70 12.39 -0.46
C ASN A 85 -14.58 13.30 0.03
N TYR A 86 -14.86 14.15 1.01
CA TYR A 86 -13.86 15.00 1.65
C TYR A 86 -12.83 14.17 2.43
N ILE A 87 -13.29 13.18 3.20
CA ILE A 87 -12.42 12.30 3.99
C ILE A 87 -11.52 11.45 3.08
N ILE A 88 -12.05 10.90 2.00
CA ILE A 88 -11.27 10.04 1.10
C ILE A 88 -10.31 10.86 0.23
N GLY A 89 -10.72 12.05 -0.23
CA GLY A 89 -9.99 12.81 -1.23
C GLY A 89 -9.11 13.94 -0.70
N VAL A 90 -9.37 14.44 0.53
CA VAL A 90 -8.68 15.62 1.06
C VAL A 90 -8.04 15.35 2.40
N LYS A 91 -8.84 15.05 3.43
CA LYS A 91 -8.36 14.94 4.81
C LYS A 91 -8.99 13.74 5.52
N PRO A 92 -8.31 12.59 5.53
CA PRO A 92 -8.83 11.35 6.13
C PRO A 92 -8.88 11.40 7.65
N ASN A 93 -7.99 12.14 8.32
CA ASN A 93 -7.97 12.35 9.75
C ASN A 93 -7.33 13.70 10.10
N GLU A 94 -7.21 14.02 11.39
CA GLU A 94 -6.65 15.31 11.84
C GLU A 94 -5.17 15.48 11.55
N HIS A 95 -4.43 14.38 11.46
CA HIS A 95 -2.97 14.36 11.41
C HIS A 95 -2.38 14.12 10.02
N THR A 96 -3.13 13.52 9.09
CA THR A 96 -2.63 13.14 7.77
C THR A 96 -3.52 13.65 6.65
N THR A 97 -2.91 13.94 5.51
CA THR A 97 -3.61 14.24 4.26
C THR A 97 -3.98 12.94 3.53
N ALA A 98 -4.93 13.01 2.58
CA ALA A 98 -5.28 11.86 1.75
C ALA A 98 -4.08 11.33 0.96
N TYR A 99 -3.24 12.23 0.46
CA TYR A 99 -2.00 11.88 -0.23
C TYR A 99 -1.06 11.07 0.67
N GLU A 100 -0.81 11.52 1.89
CA GLU A 100 0.08 10.84 2.84
C GLU A 100 -0.47 9.49 3.28
N LEU A 101 -1.77 9.39 3.54
CA LEU A 101 -2.41 8.13 3.91
C LEU A 101 -2.25 7.08 2.80
N ILE A 102 -2.54 7.44 1.54
CA ILE A 102 -2.40 6.53 0.41
C ILE A 102 -0.94 6.21 0.14
N LYS A 103 -0.04 7.21 0.17
CA LYS A 103 1.39 7.00 0.01
C LYS A 103 1.92 5.98 1.01
N ASN A 104 1.63 6.17 2.28
CA ASN A 104 2.07 5.26 3.35
C ASN A 104 1.44 3.88 3.23
N ALA A 105 0.17 3.78 2.82
CA ALA A 105 -0.46 2.49 2.55
C ALA A 105 0.24 1.73 1.42
N VAL A 106 0.59 2.39 0.33
CA VAL A 106 1.32 1.76 -0.79
C VAL A 106 2.74 1.35 -0.35
N VAL A 107 3.43 2.16 0.45
CA VAL A 107 4.74 1.81 1.03
C VAL A 107 4.63 0.53 1.86
N GLN A 108 3.62 0.43 2.74
CA GLN A 108 3.36 -0.78 3.52
C GLN A 108 3.06 -1.98 2.62
N MET A 109 2.25 -1.82 1.59
CA MET A 109 1.96 -2.89 0.62
C MET A 109 3.22 -3.36 -0.12
N CYS A 110 4.11 -2.45 -0.49
CA CYS A 110 5.36 -2.79 -1.17
C CYS A 110 6.35 -3.53 -0.26
N LEU A 111 6.45 -3.13 1.00
CA LEU A 111 7.44 -3.66 1.94
C LEU A 111 6.92 -4.89 2.71
N LEU A 112 5.66 -4.87 3.11
CA LEU A 112 5.07 -5.84 4.04
C LEU A 112 4.02 -6.73 3.36
N GLY A 113 3.66 -6.42 2.11
CA GLY A 113 2.65 -7.14 1.33
C GLY A 113 1.21 -6.76 1.65
N ASN A 114 0.94 -6.12 2.79
CA ASN A 114 -0.40 -5.73 3.23
C ASN A 114 -0.40 -4.32 3.82
N ALA A 115 -1.54 -3.63 3.67
CA ALA A 115 -1.83 -2.37 4.35
C ALA A 115 -3.27 -2.40 4.86
N TYR A 116 -3.50 -1.95 6.09
CA TYR A 116 -4.81 -1.96 6.72
C TYR A 116 -5.27 -0.55 7.03
N ILE A 117 -6.40 -0.16 6.44
CA ILE A 117 -7.05 1.13 6.71
C ILE A 117 -8.31 0.85 7.51
N ILE A 118 -8.40 1.40 8.73
CA ILE A 118 -9.55 1.24 9.61
C ILE A 118 -10.44 2.47 9.47
N PRO A 119 -11.70 2.30 9.04
CA PRO A 119 -12.68 3.37 9.06
C PRO A 119 -13.24 3.54 10.47
N ARG A 120 -13.31 4.77 10.95
CA ARG A 120 -13.98 5.14 12.20
C ARG A 120 -15.30 5.81 11.88
N TYR A 121 -16.37 5.27 12.46
CA TYR A 121 -17.72 5.78 12.29
C TYR A 121 -18.18 6.51 13.54
N GLY A 122 -18.97 7.56 13.35
CA GLY A 122 -19.68 8.22 14.44
C GLY A 122 -20.95 7.49 14.83
N ASP A 123 -21.59 7.94 15.89
CA ASP A 123 -22.84 7.36 16.44
C ASP A 123 -23.99 7.32 15.41
N ASN A 124 -23.97 8.21 14.44
CA ASN A 124 -24.94 8.27 13.33
C ASN A 124 -24.56 7.37 12.14
N GLY A 125 -23.59 6.48 12.27
CA GLY A 125 -23.11 5.62 11.18
C GLY A 125 -22.41 6.38 10.04
N THR A 126 -22.07 7.66 10.22
CA THR A 126 -21.33 8.44 9.24
C THR A 126 -19.84 8.21 9.41
N LEU A 127 -19.12 8.06 8.28
CA LEU A 127 -17.67 7.97 8.28
C LEU A 127 -17.07 9.27 8.86
N GLN A 128 -16.24 9.15 9.88
CA GLN A 128 -15.58 10.29 10.50
C GLN A 128 -14.12 10.41 10.08
N GLU A 129 -13.39 9.30 10.10
CA GLU A 129 -11.96 9.31 9.76
C GLU A 129 -11.49 7.95 9.24
N LEU A 130 -10.32 7.96 8.60
CA LEU A 130 -9.58 6.78 8.15
C LEU A 130 -8.22 6.77 8.83
N ILE A 131 -7.87 5.63 9.41
CA ILE A 131 -6.60 5.45 10.14
C ILE A 131 -5.83 4.32 9.48
N LEU A 132 -4.58 4.57 9.11
CA LEU A 132 -3.67 3.55 8.63
C LEU A 132 -3.04 2.83 9.81
N CYS A 133 -3.21 1.51 9.86
CA CYS A 133 -2.60 0.66 10.89
C CYS A 133 -1.29 0.06 10.42
N SER A 134 -0.38 -0.14 11.38
CA SER A 134 0.82 -0.92 11.13
C SER A 134 0.47 -2.41 11.08
N PRO A 135 0.94 -3.18 10.08
CA PRO A 135 0.68 -4.62 10.01
C PRO A 135 1.44 -5.44 11.06
N HIS A 136 2.29 -4.83 11.86
CA HIS A 136 3.06 -5.47 12.94
C HIS A 136 2.45 -5.26 14.34
N THR A 137 1.21 -4.82 14.43
CA THR A 137 0.54 -4.62 15.73
C THR A 137 -0.25 -5.84 16.12
#